data_2b507513bf191bf87c01e0960f4effa1
#
_entry.id   2b507513bf191bf87c01e0960f4effa1
#
_cell.length_a   1.000
_cell.length_b   1.000
_cell.length_c   1.000
_cell.angle_alpha   90.00
_cell.angle_beta   90.00
_cell.angle_gamma   90.00
#
_symmetry.space_group_name_H-M   'P 1'
#
loop_
_entity.id
_entity.type
_entity.pdbx_description
1 polymer ?
#
loop_
_entity_poly.entity_id
_entity_poly.type
_entity_poly.pdbx_seq_one_letter_code
_entity_poly.pdbx_strand_id
1 'polypeptide(L)'
;NAWDGADAWGRADGWGDANAWDGGDSLAGVPAEDPLGGHPPTMDTPAIGTPPVFAPPADTLAGEVGPHDAVLVDGVLCVRGHFNDPGAWSCWRCGIGLDQPPRDVRRGPRPPLGVLEIDDGTKFTLDGDYVLGREPTLDGDVLAGRARPLRINDPNGTVSRLHLKISLIGWQVEVSDLGSANGSVLQAPDEERTLTPFEPAIIEPGARIGIGHRSMQYLAYQGVLP
;
A
#
# COMPACT_ATOMS: atom_id res chain seq x y z
N ASN A 1 8.68 -47.79 -14.37
CA ASN A 1 8.76 -47.08 -15.64
C ASN A 1 9.12 -45.63 -15.36
N ALA A 2 10.33 -45.30 -15.71
CA ALA A 2 10.99 -44.02 -15.59
C ALA A 2 10.30 -42.97 -16.47
N TRP A 3 10.23 -41.77 -15.98
CA TRP A 3 10.20 -40.54 -16.77
C TRP A 3 11.30 -39.63 -16.26
N ASP A 4 12.45 -39.73 -16.92
CA ASP A 4 13.48 -38.70 -16.98
C ASP A 4 13.01 -37.65 -17.96
N GLY A 5 13.16 -36.38 -17.61
CA GLY A 5 12.90 -35.25 -18.46
C GLY A 5 13.47 -33.97 -17.82
N ALA A 6 14.82 -33.95 -17.76
CA ALA A 6 15.60 -32.79 -17.41
C ALA A 6 15.68 -31.80 -18.58
N ASP A 7 15.91 -30.51 -18.22
CA ASP A 7 16.65 -29.50 -18.96
C ASP A 7 16.03 -28.79 -20.16
N ALA A 8 15.53 -27.57 -19.91
CA ALA A 8 15.60 -26.49 -20.89
C ALA A 8 15.45 -25.11 -20.25
N TRP A 9 16.47 -24.63 -19.57
CA TRP A 9 16.66 -23.20 -19.41
C TRP A 9 18.05 -22.83 -19.95
N GLY A 10 18.05 -22.48 -21.25
CA GLY A 10 19.22 -21.97 -21.94
C GLY A 10 19.62 -20.59 -21.40
N ARG A 11 20.91 -20.52 -21.08
CA ARG A 11 21.61 -19.26 -20.82
C ARG A 11 21.65 -18.45 -22.12
N ALA A 12 21.31 -17.18 -22.04
CA ALA A 12 21.63 -16.16 -23.04
C ALA A 12 22.67 -15.21 -22.43
N ASP A 13 23.94 -15.54 -22.65
CA ASP A 13 25.05 -14.60 -22.54
C ASP A 13 25.05 -13.71 -23.78
N GLY A 14 25.28 -12.41 -23.62
CA GLY A 14 25.54 -11.54 -24.77
C GLY A 14 25.17 -10.08 -24.56
N TRP A 15 25.90 -9.36 -23.75
CA TRP A 15 25.96 -7.91 -23.89
C TRP A 15 27.33 -7.55 -24.42
N GLY A 16 27.34 -7.22 -25.73
CA GLY A 16 28.50 -6.73 -26.41
C GLY A 16 28.75 -5.26 -26.12
N ASP A 17 30.00 -4.96 -25.84
CA ASP A 17 30.59 -3.62 -25.81
C ASP A 17 30.40 -2.90 -27.14
N ALA A 18 30.03 -1.63 -27.08
CA ALA A 18 30.20 -0.69 -28.18
C ALA A 18 30.69 0.67 -27.65
N ASN A 19 31.99 0.70 -27.35
CA ASN A 19 32.78 1.93 -27.43
C ASN A 19 33.18 2.12 -28.87
N ALA A 20 32.87 3.26 -29.48
CA ALA A 20 33.66 3.96 -30.49
C ALA A 20 32.91 5.20 -31.00
N TRP A 21 33.27 6.35 -30.54
CA TRP A 21 33.26 7.57 -31.34
C TRP A 21 34.56 8.28 -31.09
N ASP A 22 35.48 8.05 -32.03
CA ASP A 22 36.70 8.82 -32.23
C ASP A 22 36.52 9.67 -33.50
N GLY A 23 37.15 10.85 -33.54
CA GLY A 23 37.18 11.73 -34.71
C GLY A 23 36.75 13.16 -34.39
N GLY A 24 37.53 14.02 -34.00
CA GLY A 24 38.67 14.78 -34.54
C GLY A 24 38.28 15.68 -35.72
N ASP A 25 38.21 17.01 -35.50
CA ASP A 25 38.93 17.90 -36.34
C ASP A 25 38.95 19.35 -35.81
N SER A 26 40.16 19.85 -35.73
CA SER A 26 40.55 21.23 -35.53
C SER A 26 40.18 22.07 -36.72
N LEU A 27 39.83 23.36 -36.54
CA LEU A 27 40.32 24.47 -37.33
C LEU A 27 40.16 25.81 -36.57
N ALA A 28 41.26 26.36 -36.30
CA ALA A 28 41.82 27.67 -36.15
C ALA A 28 41.04 28.87 -36.71
N GLY A 29 41.19 30.00 -36.04
CA GLY A 29 40.94 31.28 -36.63
C GLY A 29 40.49 32.39 -35.64
N VAL A 30 41.47 32.99 -34.95
CA VAL A 30 41.31 34.29 -34.27
C VAL A 30 41.51 35.38 -35.33
N PRO A 31 40.87 36.57 -35.25
CA PRO A 31 41.59 37.67 -34.61
C PRO A 31 40.72 38.51 -33.65
N ALA A 32 41.46 39.11 -32.74
CA ALA A 32 41.06 40.14 -31.81
C ALA A 32 40.85 41.47 -32.55
N GLU A 33 39.85 42.23 -32.10
CA GLU A 33 39.92 43.71 -32.08
C GLU A 33 38.96 44.22 -31.00
N ASP A 34 39.54 44.83 -29.99
CA ASP A 34 38.90 45.82 -29.12
C ASP A 34 39.28 47.19 -29.72
N PRO A 35 38.51 48.26 -29.69
CA PRO A 35 38.37 49.07 -28.55
C PRO A 35 37.06 49.89 -28.40
N LEU A 36 36.91 50.45 -27.23
CA LEU A 36 36.16 51.66 -26.86
C LEU A 36 34.79 51.47 -26.14
N GLY A 37 34.85 51.60 -24.84
CA GLY A 37 34.15 52.67 -24.12
C GLY A 37 32.63 52.71 -24.19
N GLY A 38 31.99 52.01 -23.28
CA GLY A 38 30.59 52.23 -22.98
C GLY A 38 30.24 51.62 -21.65
N HIS A 39 30.05 52.44 -20.63
CA HIS A 39 29.50 51.96 -19.35
C HIS A 39 28.13 51.33 -19.60
N PRO A 40 27.88 50.10 -19.19
CA PRO A 40 26.55 49.58 -19.23
C PRO A 40 25.70 50.28 -18.14
N PRO A 41 24.43 50.57 -18.45
CA PRO A 41 23.51 51.08 -17.46
C PRO A 41 23.35 50.04 -16.32
N THR A 42 23.35 50.52 -15.08
CA THR A 42 22.99 49.74 -13.91
C THR A 42 21.59 49.17 -14.13
N MET A 43 21.53 47.90 -14.46
CA MET A 43 20.25 47.17 -14.39
C MET A 43 19.93 46.94 -12.94
N ASP A 44 18.85 47.55 -12.50
CA ASP A 44 18.19 47.19 -11.26
C ASP A 44 17.98 45.68 -11.24
N THR A 45 18.63 44.99 -10.33
CA THR A 45 18.41 43.59 -10.06
C THR A 45 17.00 43.47 -9.54
N PRO A 46 16.07 42.81 -10.27
CA PRO A 46 14.78 42.51 -9.66
C PRO A 46 15.03 41.61 -8.46
N ALA A 47 14.44 41.97 -7.31
CA ALA A 47 14.44 41.19 -6.11
C ALA A 47 14.06 39.73 -6.46
N ILE A 48 14.96 38.82 -6.17
CA ILE A 48 14.70 37.39 -6.30
C ILE A 48 13.54 37.11 -5.33
N GLY A 49 12.33 37.09 -5.89
CA GLY A 49 11.17 36.59 -5.18
C GLY A 49 11.48 35.15 -4.73
N THR A 50 11.34 34.89 -3.46
CA THR A 50 11.38 33.54 -2.92
C THR A 50 10.50 32.66 -3.81
N PRO A 51 11.02 31.52 -4.32
CA PRO A 51 10.20 30.62 -5.10
C PRO A 51 8.99 30.24 -4.26
N PRO A 52 7.79 30.14 -4.85
CA PRO A 52 6.64 29.66 -4.11
C PRO A 52 7.02 28.30 -3.54
N VAL A 53 6.93 28.19 -2.21
CA VAL A 53 6.98 26.92 -1.52
C VAL A 53 5.76 26.16 -2.06
N PHE A 54 5.98 25.28 -3.02
CA PHE A 54 5.01 24.27 -3.37
C PHE A 54 4.85 23.42 -2.12
N ALA A 55 3.86 23.74 -1.33
CA ALA A 55 3.31 22.74 -0.41
C ALA A 55 2.95 21.54 -1.28
N PRO A 56 3.40 20.32 -0.94
CA PRO A 56 2.91 19.15 -1.65
C PRO A 56 1.38 19.21 -1.59
N PRO A 57 0.67 18.83 -2.67
CA PRO A 57 -0.77 18.71 -2.57
C PRO A 57 -1.02 17.81 -1.38
N ALA A 58 -1.76 18.29 -0.42
CA ALA A 58 -2.34 17.46 0.60
C ALA A 58 -3.19 16.46 -0.19
N ASP A 59 -2.65 15.27 -0.43
CA ASP A 59 -3.42 14.12 -0.85
C ASP A 59 -4.34 13.75 0.30
N THR A 60 -5.31 14.60 0.47
CA THR A 60 -6.49 14.38 1.25
C THR A 60 -7.38 13.48 0.42
N LEU A 61 -6.98 12.24 0.28
CA LEU A 61 -7.89 11.13 0.00
C LEU A 61 -8.31 10.44 1.31
N ALA A 62 -8.14 11.10 2.43
CA ALA A 62 -9.00 10.89 3.57
C ALA A 62 -10.30 11.65 3.25
N GLY A 63 -11.21 11.03 2.50
CA GLY A 63 -12.60 11.41 2.55
C GLY A 63 -12.94 11.45 4.04
N GLU A 64 -13.34 12.61 4.55
CA GLU A 64 -13.97 12.72 5.85
C GLU A 64 -15.22 11.86 5.79
N VAL A 65 -15.05 10.60 6.13
CA VAL A 65 -16.16 9.71 6.41
C VAL A 65 -16.72 10.24 7.71
N GLY A 66 -17.94 10.76 7.65
CA GLY A 66 -18.69 11.14 8.84
C GLY A 66 -18.61 10.04 9.90
N PRO A 67 -18.91 10.29 11.16
CA PRO A 67 -18.78 9.30 12.21
C PRO A 67 -19.59 8.08 11.81
N HIS A 68 -18.90 7.07 11.23
CA HIS A 68 -19.47 5.73 11.11
C HIS A 68 -19.75 5.30 12.53
N ASP A 69 -20.95 4.84 12.80
CA ASP A 69 -21.29 4.24 14.09
C ASP A 69 -20.19 3.24 14.41
N ALA A 70 -19.42 3.56 15.46
CA ALA A 70 -18.26 2.74 15.81
C ALA A 70 -18.74 1.31 16.04
N VAL A 71 -18.18 0.36 15.28
CA VAL A 71 -18.49 -1.04 15.47
C VAL A 71 -18.07 -1.44 16.88
N LEU A 72 -19.03 -1.88 17.69
CA LEU A 72 -18.78 -2.31 19.06
C LEU A 72 -18.45 -3.79 19.09
N VAL A 73 -17.36 -4.15 19.75
CA VAL A 73 -16.90 -5.52 19.96
C VAL A 73 -16.68 -5.78 21.44
N ASP A 74 -16.69 -7.06 21.84
CA ASP A 74 -16.27 -7.46 23.17
C ASP A 74 -14.73 -7.46 23.23
N GLY A 75 -14.16 -6.88 24.26
CA GLY A 75 -12.73 -6.72 24.43
C GLY A 75 -12.31 -6.60 25.88
N VAL A 76 -11.01 -6.55 26.11
CA VAL A 76 -10.38 -6.38 27.42
C VAL A 76 -9.47 -5.15 27.46
N LEU A 77 -9.39 -4.53 28.62
CA LEU A 77 -8.48 -3.40 28.83
C LEU A 77 -7.14 -3.92 29.40
N CYS A 78 -6.03 -3.43 28.85
CA CYS A 78 -4.75 -3.57 29.54
C CYS A 78 -4.68 -2.60 30.74
N VAL A 79 -3.67 -2.75 31.58
CA VAL A 79 -3.46 -1.88 32.77
C VAL A 79 -3.26 -0.39 32.41
N ARG A 80 -2.98 -0.07 31.16
CA ARG A 80 -2.91 1.29 30.63
C ARG A 80 -4.20 1.77 29.96
N GLY A 81 -5.28 0.98 30.03
CA GLY A 81 -6.57 1.34 29.49
C GLY A 81 -6.74 1.14 27.97
N HIS A 82 -5.80 0.48 27.29
CA HIS A 82 -5.96 0.18 25.87
C HIS A 82 -6.89 -1.02 25.68
N PHE A 83 -7.81 -0.90 24.72
CA PHE A 83 -8.79 -1.92 24.40
C PHE A 83 -8.21 -2.96 23.45
N ASN A 84 -8.38 -4.25 23.75
CA ASN A 84 -7.74 -5.35 23.05
C ASN A 84 -8.71 -6.51 22.84
N ASP A 85 -8.37 -7.37 21.87
CA ASP A 85 -9.00 -8.67 21.68
C ASP A 85 -8.91 -9.50 22.98
N PRO A 86 -10.01 -10.10 23.44
CA PRO A 86 -10.00 -10.98 24.61
C PRO A 86 -9.06 -12.19 24.47
N GLY A 87 -8.81 -12.62 23.23
CA GLY A 87 -7.87 -13.71 22.89
C GLY A 87 -6.41 -13.29 22.81
N ALA A 88 -6.11 -11.99 22.81
CA ALA A 88 -4.74 -11.53 22.70
C ALA A 88 -3.90 -11.81 23.95
N TRP A 89 -2.62 -12.16 23.75
CA TRP A 89 -1.65 -12.38 24.83
C TRP A 89 -1.01 -11.10 25.32
N SER A 90 -0.92 -10.09 24.46
CA SER A 90 -0.33 -8.79 24.76
C SER A 90 -1.14 -7.66 24.17
N CYS A 91 -1.02 -6.49 24.78
CA CYS A 91 -1.66 -5.29 24.28
C CYS A 91 -1.05 -4.86 22.93
N TRP A 92 -1.89 -4.73 21.91
CA TRP A 92 -1.48 -4.31 20.57
C TRP A 92 -0.77 -2.95 20.57
N ARG A 93 -1.10 -2.06 21.52
CA ARG A 93 -0.58 -0.69 21.54
C ARG A 93 0.68 -0.51 22.40
N CYS A 94 0.80 -1.21 23.52
CA CYS A 94 1.91 -1.00 24.47
C CYS A 94 2.70 -2.27 24.81
N GLY A 95 2.36 -3.41 24.21
CA GLY A 95 3.09 -4.66 24.38
C GLY A 95 2.95 -5.32 25.76
N ILE A 96 2.24 -4.70 26.72
CA ILE A 96 2.07 -5.29 28.05
C ILE A 96 1.23 -6.56 27.94
N GLY A 97 1.66 -7.64 28.64
CA GLY A 97 0.92 -8.90 28.71
C GLY A 97 -0.50 -8.72 29.25
N LEU A 98 -1.42 -9.50 28.67
CA LEU A 98 -2.83 -9.51 29.04
C LEU A 98 -3.22 -10.80 29.79
N ASP A 99 -2.25 -11.54 30.26
CA ASP A 99 -2.36 -12.89 30.81
C ASP A 99 -2.90 -12.96 32.26
N GLN A 100 -3.08 -11.81 32.93
CA GLN A 100 -3.55 -11.78 34.31
C GLN A 100 -5.08 -11.83 34.41
N PRO A 101 -5.70 -12.89 34.99
CA PRO A 101 -7.12 -12.92 35.32
C PRO A 101 -7.44 -12.13 36.63
N PRO A 102 -8.68 -11.63 36.81
CA PRO A 102 -9.81 -11.80 35.88
C PRO A 102 -9.80 -10.76 34.79
N ARG A 103 -9.98 -11.20 33.55
CA ARG A 103 -10.18 -10.30 32.43
C ARG A 103 -11.62 -9.82 32.43
N ASP A 104 -11.84 -8.58 32.76
CA ASP A 104 -13.15 -7.95 32.68
C ASP A 104 -13.47 -7.63 31.21
N VAL A 105 -14.27 -8.50 30.58
CA VAL A 105 -14.71 -8.33 29.20
C VAL A 105 -15.72 -7.19 29.15
N ARG A 106 -15.47 -6.21 28.30
CA ARG A 106 -16.31 -5.03 28.11
C ARG A 106 -16.63 -4.85 26.64
N ARG A 107 -17.78 -4.27 26.37
CA ARG A 107 -18.15 -3.86 25.03
C ARG A 107 -17.60 -2.45 24.76
N GLY A 108 -16.88 -2.30 23.67
CA GLY A 108 -16.26 -1.03 23.31
C GLY A 108 -16.01 -0.87 21.80
N PRO A 109 -15.64 0.32 21.36
CA PRO A 109 -15.36 0.57 19.96
C PRO A 109 -14.14 -0.24 19.51
N ARG A 110 -14.28 -0.92 18.38
CA ARG A 110 -13.19 -1.69 17.77
C ARG A 110 -12.07 -0.74 17.33
N PRO A 111 -10.83 -0.93 17.79
CA PRO A 111 -9.69 -0.20 17.24
C PRO A 111 -9.39 -0.71 15.81
N PRO A 112 -8.57 0.01 15.04
CA PRO A 112 -8.06 -0.52 13.78
C PRO A 112 -7.36 -1.86 13.98
N LEU A 113 -7.61 -2.83 13.09
CA LEU A 113 -7.06 -4.19 13.20
C LEU A 113 -5.68 -4.35 12.59
N GLY A 114 -5.19 -3.33 11.90
CA GLY A 114 -3.86 -3.33 11.31
C GLY A 114 -3.74 -2.37 10.14
N VAL A 115 -2.74 -2.61 9.32
CA VAL A 115 -2.42 -1.83 8.13
C VAL A 115 -2.27 -2.77 6.94
N LEU A 116 -2.87 -2.40 5.82
CA LEU A 116 -2.62 -3.01 4.54
C LEU A 116 -1.58 -2.18 3.80
N GLU A 117 -0.42 -2.76 3.49
CA GLU A 117 0.65 -2.14 2.72
C GLU A 117 0.65 -2.72 1.30
N ILE A 118 0.47 -1.86 0.31
CA ILE A 118 0.51 -2.23 -1.11
C ILE A 118 1.96 -2.19 -1.60
N ASP A 119 2.27 -2.95 -2.64
CA ASP A 119 3.61 -3.07 -3.25
C ASP A 119 4.21 -1.76 -3.77
N ASP A 120 3.40 -0.71 -3.93
CA ASP A 120 3.88 0.65 -4.24
C ASP A 120 4.24 1.48 -2.99
N GLY A 121 4.15 0.89 -1.80
CA GLY A 121 4.41 1.54 -0.52
C GLY A 121 3.22 2.28 0.08
N THR A 122 2.07 2.30 -0.60
CA THR A 122 0.85 2.91 -0.06
C THR A 122 0.31 2.09 1.11
N LYS A 123 -0.09 2.77 2.19
CA LYS A 123 -0.58 2.14 3.41
C LYS A 123 -2.00 2.57 3.72
N PHE A 124 -2.84 1.61 4.08
CA PHE A 124 -4.22 1.84 4.50
C PHE A 124 -4.46 1.23 5.87
N THR A 125 -5.07 2.01 6.74
CA THR A 125 -5.49 1.53 8.06
C THR A 125 -6.76 0.70 7.93
N LEU A 126 -6.77 -0.50 8.49
CA LEU A 126 -7.94 -1.39 8.50
C LEU A 126 -8.85 -1.05 9.70
N ASP A 127 -9.69 -0.06 9.53
CA ASP A 127 -10.66 0.45 10.52
C ASP A 127 -12.12 0.23 10.10
N GLY A 128 -12.36 -0.34 8.92
CA GLY A 128 -13.66 -0.68 8.35
C GLY A 128 -13.53 -1.67 7.21
N ASP A 129 -14.64 -1.93 6.52
CA ASP A 129 -14.66 -2.79 5.35
C ASP A 129 -14.19 -2.03 4.11
N TYR A 130 -13.51 -2.73 3.20
CA TYR A 130 -12.99 -2.16 1.96
C TYR A 130 -13.31 -3.04 0.76
N VAL A 131 -13.57 -2.42 -0.38
CA VAL A 131 -13.60 -3.07 -1.69
C VAL A 131 -12.45 -2.55 -2.53
N LEU A 132 -11.65 -3.47 -3.05
CA LEU A 132 -10.44 -3.20 -3.83
C LEU A 132 -10.65 -3.55 -5.29
N GLY A 133 -10.11 -2.73 -6.18
CA GLY A 133 -10.17 -2.96 -7.61
C GLY A 133 -9.81 -1.71 -8.40
N ARG A 134 -9.98 -1.75 -9.72
CA ARG A 134 -9.75 -0.56 -10.55
C ARG A 134 -10.90 0.45 -10.47
N GLU A 135 -12.13 -0.02 -10.21
CA GLU A 135 -13.35 0.79 -10.12
C GLU A 135 -14.23 0.33 -8.92
N PRO A 136 -13.69 0.38 -7.69
CA PRO A 136 -14.36 -0.18 -6.51
C PRO A 136 -15.64 0.58 -6.12
N THR A 137 -15.81 1.80 -6.60
CA THR A 137 -17.00 2.63 -6.38
C THR A 137 -18.28 2.06 -7.02
N LEU A 138 -18.16 1.05 -7.89
CA LEU A 138 -19.30 0.37 -8.50
C LEU A 138 -19.91 -0.73 -7.61
N ASP A 139 -19.25 -1.04 -6.50
CA ASP A 139 -19.71 -2.08 -5.58
C ASP A 139 -20.94 -1.64 -4.78
N GLY A 140 -21.86 -2.58 -4.54
CA GLY A 140 -23.11 -2.33 -3.83
C GLY A 140 -22.93 -1.93 -2.37
N ASP A 141 -21.91 -2.47 -1.68
CA ASP A 141 -21.62 -2.12 -0.29
C ASP A 141 -20.96 -0.74 -0.21
N VAL A 142 -20.14 -0.39 -1.20
CA VAL A 142 -19.57 0.95 -1.31
C VAL A 142 -20.67 1.98 -1.59
N LEU A 143 -21.57 1.72 -2.53
CA LEU A 143 -22.70 2.60 -2.84
C LEU A 143 -23.63 2.78 -1.65
N ALA A 144 -23.77 1.76 -0.81
CA ALA A 144 -24.60 1.81 0.40
C ALA A 144 -23.84 2.37 1.63
N GLY A 145 -22.58 2.75 1.49
CA GLY A 145 -21.77 3.29 2.59
C GLY A 145 -21.33 2.24 3.63
N ARG A 146 -21.47 0.95 3.33
CA ARG A 146 -21.04 -0.14 4.23
C ARG A 146 -19.58 -0.50 4.07
N ALA A 147 -18.98 -0.23 2.91
CA ALA A 147 -17.56 -0.44 2.64
C ALA A 147 -16.96 0.82 2.01
N ARG A 148 -15.64 0.96 2.13
CA ARG A 148 -14.88 2.05 1.51
C ARG A 148 -14.23 1.58 0.22
N PRO A 149 -14.22 2.40 -0.84
CA PRO A 149 -13.54 2.05 -2.07
C PRO A 149 -12.02 2.24 -1.91
N LEU A 150 -11.24 1.24 -2.32
CA LEU A 150 -9.79 1.32 -2.40
C LEU A 150 -9.37 1.03 -3.84
N ARG A 151 -9.10 2.10 -4.56
CA ARG A 151 -8.70 2.00 -5.97
C ARG A 151 -7.26 1.53 -6.09
N ILE A 152 -7.07 0.44 -6.83
CA ILE A 152 -5.75 -0.10 -7.14
C ILE A 152 -5.31 0.43 -8.51
N ASN A 153 -4.15 1.09 -8.54
CA ASN A 153 -3.52 1.50 -9.79
C ASN A 153 -2.88 0.27 -10.44
N ASP A 154 -3.40 -0.14 -11.57
CA ASP A 154 -2.91 -1.29 -12.33
C ASP A 154 -2.82 -0.95 -13.82
N PRO A 155 -1.67 -0.43 -14.27
CA PRO A 155 -1.46 -0.07 -15.68
C PRO A 155 -1.50 -1.28 -16.62
N ASN A 156 -1.29 -2.49 -16.10
CA ASN A 156 -1.29 -3.73 -16.88
C ASN A 156 -2.69 -4.32 -17.08
N GLY A 157 -3.70 -3.80 -16.38
CA GLY A 157 -5.09 -4.24 -16.53
C GLY A 157 -5.37 -5.64 -15.99
N THR A 158 -4.55 -6.16 -15.08
CA THR A 158 -4.67 -7.49 -14.50
C THR A 158 -5.59 -7.55 -13.28
N VAL A 159 -5.82 -6.40 -12.64
CA VAL A 159 -6.77 -6.25 -11.54
C VAL A 159 -8.17 -6.01 -12.09
N SER A 160 -9.17 -6.74 -11.62
CA SER A 160 -10.58 -6.55 -12.01
C SER A 160 -11.12 -5.21 -11.48
N ARG A 161 -12.24 -4.74 -12.04
CA ARG A 161 -12.92 -3.52 -11.56
C ARG A 161 -13.33 -3.65 -10.10
N LEU A 162 -13.99 -4.75 -9.74
CA LEU A 162 -14.20 -5.25 -8.39
C LEU A 162 -13.35 -6.51 -8.28
N HIS A 163 -12.38 -6.55 -7.37
CA HIS A 163 -11.45 -7.67 -7.33
C HIS A 163 -11.50 -8.39 -5.98
N LEU A 164 -11.29 -7.66 -4.90
CA LEU A 164 -11.20 -8.20 -3.56
C LEU A 164 -12.04 -7.37 -2.59
N LYS A 165 -12.68 -8.04 -1.65
CA LYS A 165 -13.30 -7.40 -0.48
C LYS A 165 -12.51 -7.76 0.77
N ILE A 166 -12.30 -6.77 1.64
CA ILE A 166 -11.80 -6.95 2.99
C ILE A 166 -12.94 -6.63 3.94
N SER A 167 -13.24 -7.55 4.84
CA SER A 167 -14.27 -7.40 5.86
C SER A 167 -13.68 -7.56 7.25
N LEU A 168 -14.13 -6.76 8.20
CA LEU A 168 -13.68 -6.82 9.57
C LEU A 168 -14.79 -7.40 10.45
N ILE A 169 -14.65 -8.67 10.85
CA ILE A 169 -15.64 -9.41 11.65
C ILE A 169 -15.12 -9.59 13.07
N GLY A 170 -15.71 -8.87 14.01
CA GLY A 170 -15.19 -8.85 15.39
C GLY A 170 -13.74 -8.35 15.40
N TRP A 171 -12.80 -9.19 15.78
CA TRP A 171 -11.35 -8.94 15.80
C TRP A 171 -10.61 -9.58 14.62
N GLN A 172 -11.32 -10.20 13.69
CA GLN A 172 -10.74 -10.90 12.55
C GLN A 172 -10.80 -10.04 11.29
N VAL A 173 -9.81 -10.22 10.43
CA VAL A 173 -9.75 -9.67 9.08
C VAL A 173 -10.02 -10.80 8.11
N GLU A 174 -11.04 -10.64 7.28
CA GLU A 174 -11.40 -11.59 6.23
C GLU A 174 -11.20 -10.96 4.86
N VAL A 175 -10.82 -11.79 3.90
CA VAL A 175 -10.69 -11.41 2.50
C VAL A 175 -11.55 -12.34 1.64
N SER A 176 -12.20 -11.77 0.62
CA SER A 176 -12.99 -12.53 -0.36
C SER A 176 -12.68 -12.05 -1.76
N ASP A 177 -12.38 -12.96 -2.67
CA ASP A 177 -12.33 -12.65 -4.10
C ASP A 177 -13.74 -12.40 -4.62
N LEU A 178 -13.95 -11.33 -5.37
CA LEU A 178 -15.26 -10.92 -5.88
C LEU A 178 -15.57 -11.49 -7.29
N GLY A 179 -15.04 -12.66 -7.59
CA GLY A 179 -15.16 -13.27 -8.92
C GLY A 179 -14.25 -12.58 -9.93
N SER A 180 -13.04 -12.26 -9.50
CA SER A 180 -12.06 -11.57 -10.33
C SER A 180 -11.59 -12.43 -11.51
N ALA A 181 -11.17 -11.78 -12.60
CA ALA A 181 -10.80 -12.49 -13.83
C ALA A 181 -9.53 -13.34 -13.68
N ASN A 182 -8.57 -12.89 -12.85
CA ASN A 182 -7.30 -13.56 -12.64
C ASN A 182 -7.20 -14.25 -11.28
N GLY A 183 -8.24 -14.18 -10.46
CA GLY A 183 -8.25 -14.71 -9.11
C GLY A 183 -7.38 -13.92 -8.13
N SER A 184 -7.50 -14.27 -6.86
CA SER A 184 -6.69 -13.74 -5.77
C SER A 184 -5.89 -14.87 -5.13
N VAL A 185 -4.62 -14.62 -4.80
CA VAL A 185 -3.73 -15.59 -4.17
C VAL A 185 -3.41 -15.13 -2.76
N LEU A 186 -3.65 -15.98 -1.78
CA LEU A 186 -3.27 -15.75 -0.39
C LEU A 186 -2.00 -16.53 -0.08
N GLN A 187 -0.97 -15.81 0.38
CA GLN A 187 0.30 -16.37 0.85
C GLN A 187 0.40 -16.12 2.36
N ALA A 188 0.32 -17.19 3.12
CA ALA A 188 0.65 -17.25 4.54
C ALA A 188 2.07 -17.84 4.71
N PRO A 189 2.70 -17.77 5.91
CA PRO A 189 4.07 -18.23 6.10
C PRO A 189 4.32 -19.68 5.65
N ASP A 190 3.33 -20.55 5.80
CA ASP A 190 3.45 -21.99 5.52
C ASP A 190 2.53 -22.47 4.38
N GLU A 191 1.76 -21.59 3.77
CA GLU A 191 0.74 -21.97 2.79
C GLU A 191 0.56 -20.89 1.72
N GLU A 192 0.48 -21.31 0.47
CA GLU A 192 0.00 -20.50 -0.64
C GLU A 192 -1.23 -21.14 -1.24
N ARG A 193 -2.32 -20.38 -1.39
CA ARG A 193 -3.56 -20.86 -1.97
C ARG A 193 -4.29 -19.79 -2.77
N THR A 194 -4.97 -20.20 -3.81
CA THR A 194 -5.92 -19.35 -4.51
C THR A 194 -7.22 -19.27 -3.71
N LEU A 195 -7.76 -18.06 -3.57
CA LEU A 195 -9.05 -17.87 -2.93
C LEU A 195 -10.17 -18.40 -3.83
N THR A 196 -11.11 -19.12 -3.24
CA THR A 196 -12.35 -19.46 -3.92
C THR A 196 -13.20 -18.20 -4.06
N PRO A 197 -13.70 -17.87 -5.25
CA PRO A 197 -14.55 -16.70 -5.44
C PRO A 197 -15.75 -16.69 -4.47
N PHE A 198 -15.98 -15.54 -3.85
CA PHE A 198 -17.07 -15.27 -2.91
C PHE A 198 -17.02 -16.04 -1.59
N GLU A 199 -15.99 -16.84 -1.35
CA GLU A 199 -15.75 -17.49 -0.07
C GLU A 199 -14.81 -16.63 0.79
N PRO A 200 -15.23 -16.23 2.02
CA PRO A 200 -14.34 -15.48 2.90
C PRO A 200 -13.23 -16.36 3.45
N ALA A 201 -12.04 -15.80 3.53
CA ALA A 201 -10.87 -16.41 4.14
C ALA A 201 -10.30 -15.48 5.21
N ILE A 202 -10.14 -15.99 6.43
CA ILE A 202 -9.46 -15.25 7.51
C ILE A 202 -7.99 -15.12 7.16
N ILE A 203 -7.44 -13.94 7.39
CA ILE A 203 -6.01 -13.67 7.23
C ILE A 203 -5.39 -13.24 8.56
N GLU A 204 -4.16 -13.70 8.76
CA GLU A 204 -3.35 -13.34 9.92
C GLU A 204 -2.31 -12.27 9.55
N PRO A 205 -1.83 -11.49 10.53
CA PRO A 205 -0.75 -10.55 10.31
C PRO A 205 0.49 -11.22 9.70
N GLY A 206 1.05 -10.59 8.66
CA GLY A 206 2.14 -11.13 7.86
C GLY A 206 1.69 -11.78 6.56
N ALA A 207 0.42 -12.10 6.40
CA ALA A 207 -0.13 -12.65 5.17
C ALA A 207 0.03 -11.66 3.99
N ARG A 208 0.31 -12.21 2.82
CA ARG A 208 0.35 -11.47 1.56
C ARG A 208 -0.82 -11.88 0.67
N ILE A 209 -1.36 -10.91 -0.04
CA ILE A 209 -2.48 -11.11 -0.97
C ILE A 209 -2.03 -10.62 -2.33
N GLY A 210 -2.03 -11.52 -3.31
CA GLY A 210 -1.79 -11.21 -4.72
C GLY A 210 -3.11 -11.01 -5.47
N ILE A 211 -3.22 -9.94 -6.24
CA ILE A 211 -4.35 -9.63 -7.11
C ILE A 211 -3.82 -9.21 -8.48
N GLY A 212 -3.87 -10.10 -9.46
CA GLY A 212 -3.20 -9.87 -10.74
C GLY A 212 -1.68 -9.70 -10.54
N HIS A 213 -1.11 -8.60 -11.05
CA HIS A 213 0.31 -8.28 -10.88
C HIS A 213 0.60 -7.39 -9.66
N ARG A 214 -0.41 -7.12 -8.84
CA ARG A 214 -0.27 -6.32 -7.63
C ARG A 214 -0.29 -7.21 -6.40
N SER A 215 0.42 -6.79 -5.38
CA SER A 215 0.42 -7.49 -4.10
C SER A 215 0.28 -6.52 -2.93
N MET A 216 -0.21 -7.04 -1.83
CA MET A 216 -0.36 -6.29 -0.60
C MET A 216 -0.04 -7.18 0.60
N GLN A 217 0.42 -6.58 1.68
CA GLN A 217 0.74 -7.28 2.92
C GLN A 217 -0.12 -6.76 4.06
N TYR A 218 -0.71 -7.67 4.81
CA TYR A 218 -1.40 -7.35 6.05
C TYR A 218 -0.39 -7.30 7.20
N LEU A 219 -0.29 -6.15 7.84
CA LEU A 219 0.58 -5.91 8.97
C LEU A 219 -0.25 -5.69 10.23
N ALA A 220 0.09 -6.38 11.32
CA ALA A 220 -0.50 -6.09 12.62
C ALA A 220 -0.19 -4.65 13.03
N TYR A 221 -1.10 -4.08 13.79
CA TYR A 221 -0.86 -2.80 14.45
C TYR A 221 0.13 -3.06 15.60
N GLN A 222 1.42 -3.08 15.29
CA GLN A 222 2.45 -3.12 16.32
C GLN A 222 3.00 -1.69 16.48
N GLY A 223 2.41 -0.96 17.43
CA GLY A 223 3.10 0.10 18.17
C GLY A 223 3.82 1.22 17.40
N VAL A 224 3.51 1.44 16.13
CA VAL A 224 4.02 2.59 15.38
C VAL A 224 2.85 3.52 15.09
N LEU A 225 2.42 4.24 16.11
CA LEU A 225 1.81 5.55 15.91
C LEU A 225 2.88 6.59 16.22
N PRO A 226 3.02 7.62 15.37
CA PRO A 226 3.93 8.73 15.57
C PRO A 226 3.66 9.45 16.89
#